data_8edf8e2f646b04066ba0f441bd48431b
#
_entry.id   8edf8e2f646b04066ba0f441bd48431b
#
_cell.length_a   1.000
_cell.length_b   1.000
_cell.length_c   1.000
_cell.angle_alpha   90.00
_cell.angle_beta   90.00
_cell.angle_gamma   90.00
#
_symmetry.space_group_name_H-M   'P 1'
#
loop_
_entity.id
_entity.type
_entity.pdbx_description
1 polymer ?
#
loop_
_entity_poly.entity_id
_entity_poly.type
_entity_poly.pdbx_seq_one_letter_code
_entity_poly.pdbx_strand_id
1 'polypeptide(L)'
;IDDTPASKAGIKAGDYIVKINNIQVQGKSLSEAVDLMRGPVGSGIELTVRRRGEKKALIFNVVREIIQIQSVKADLLEKNIGYIRLTSFNENSGKQIERKIQELEKNKAVNSYILDLRNNPGGLLSQAIKISDFFLDNGEIVSTKSRKVSENRKWFAKKGDVINGKTLVVLINYGSASASEIVAGALKDHKRAVLLGENSF
;
A
#
# COMPACT_ATOMS: atom_id res chain seq x y z
N ILE A 1 4.21 2.63 8.18
CA ILE A 1 3.05 3.44 7.74
C ILE A 1 3.47 4.89 7.89
N ASP A 2 3.48 5.65 6.79
CA ASP A 2 3.85 7.05 6.76
C ASP A 2 2.89 7.90 7.60
N ASP A 3 3.37 9.07 8.09
CA ASP A 3 2.60 10.06 8.88
C ASP A 3 2.04 9.55 10.21
N THR A 4 2.42 8.36 10.65
CA THR A 4 2.08 7.86 11.99
C THR A 4 3.01 8.45 13.06
N PRO A 5 2.61 8.44 14.34
CA PRO A 5 3.47 8.84 15.45
C PRO A 5 4.83 8.13 15.44
N ALA A 6 4.86 6.85 15.13
CA ALA A 6 6.10 6.08 15.03
C ALA A 6 7.01 6.58 13.89
N SER A 7 6.43 6.87 12.72
CA SER A 7 7.16 7.44 11.58
C SER A 7 7.71 8.84 11.92
N LYS A 8 6.89 9.69 12.52
CA LYS A 8 7.30 11.05 12.97
C LYS A 8 8.40 11.01 14.02
N ALA A 9 8.39 10.01 14.91
CA ALA A 9 9.46 9.79 15.89
C ALA A 9 10.76 9.27 15.26
N GLY A 10 10.76 8.85 13.98
CA GLY A 10 11.95 8.39 13.26
C GLY A 10 12.13 6.87 13.22
N ILE A 11 11.11 6.08 13.57
CA ILE A 11 11.10 4.62 13.39
C ILE A 11 10.96 4.32 11.90
N LYS A 12 11.77 3.40 11.37
CA LYS A 12 11.86 3.05 9.95
C LYS A 12 11.45 1.60 9.70
N ALA A 13 11.07 1.31 8.46
CA ALA A 13 10.89 -0.08 8.02
C ALA A 13 12.20 -0.87 8.19
N GLY A 14 12.10 -2.10 8.67
CA GLY A 14 13.27 -2.94 8.98
C GLY A 14 13.88 -2.72 10.37
N ASP A 15 13.34 -1.82 11.19
CA ASP A 15 13.72 -1.69 12.60
C ASP A 15 13.18 -2.85 13.42
N TYR A 16 14.00 -3.38 14.32
CA TYR A 16 13.62 -4.44 15.26
C TYR A 16 13.34 -3.84 16.64
N ILE A 17 12.10 -3.88 17.10
CA ILE A 17 11.72 -3.47 18.45
C ILE A 17 12.23 -4.52 19.44
N VAL A 18 13.10 -4.12 20.35
CA VAL A 18 13.70 -5.03 21.36
C VAL A 18 13.14 -4.81 22.77
N LYS A 19 12.65 -3.59 23.08
CA LYS A 19 11.95 -3.29 24.34
C LYS A 19 10.77 -2.36 24.09
N ILE A 20 9.74 -2.50 24.91
CA ILE A 20 8.57 -1.64 25.01
C ILE A 20 8.43 -1.24 26.49
N ASN A 21 8.53 0.05 26.83
CA ASN A 21 8.50 0.55 28.21
C ASN A 21 9.39 -0.29 29.16
N ASN A 22 10.65 -0.49 28.81
CA ASN A 22 11.60 -1.33 29.53
C ASN A 22 11.31 -2.86 29.55
N ILE A 23 10.19 -3.32 28.98
CA ILE A 23 9.87 -4.75 28.89
C ILE A 23 10.54 -5.33 27.64
N GLN A 24 11.33 -6.40 27.81
CA GLN A 24 11.94 -7.12 26.70
C GLN A 24 10.87 -7.77 25.82
N VAL A 25 11.00 -7.63 24.50
CA VAL A 25 10.09 -8.25 23.50
C VAL A 25 10.54 -9.67 23.15
N GLN A 26 11.82 -9.98 23.34
CA GLN A 26 12.35 -11.30 23.05
C GLN A 26 11.59 -12.39 23.82
N GLY A 27 11.17 -13.44 23.11
CA GLY A 27 10.41 -14.55 23.68
C GLY A 27 8.89 -14.30 23.80
N LYS A 28 8.41 -13.11 23.44
CA LYS A 28 6.97 -12.80 23.40
C LYS A 28 6.41 -13.10 22.00
N SER A 29 5.14 -13.49 21.98
CA SER A 29 4.38 -13.59 20.74
C SER A 29 4.12 -12.19 20.15
N LEU A 30 3.78 -12.16 18.86
CA LEU A 30 3.39 -10.90 18.19
C LEU A 30 2.19 -10.24 18.88
N SER A 31 1.19 -11.02 19.32
CA SER A 31 0.01 -10.52 20.03
C SER A 31 0.40 -9.83 21.33
N GLU A 32 1.22 -10.48 22.17
CA GLU A 32 1.70 -9.88 23.44
C GLU A 32 2.48 -8.58 23.21
N ALA A 33 3.33 -8.54 22.17
CA ALA A 33 4.04 -7.32 21.81
C ALA A 33 3.08 -6.21 21.37
N VAL A 34 2.06 -6.54 20.55
CA VAL A 34 1.02 -5.60 20.12
C VAL A 34 0.22 -5.06 21.30
N ASP A 35 -0.13 -5.92 22.26
CA ASP A 35 -0.88 -5.52 23.47
C ASP A 35 -0.07 -4.55 24.35
N LEU A 36 1.25 -4.76 24.47
CA LEU A 36 2.15 -3.82 25.14
C LEU A 36 2.27 -2.48 24.41
N MET A 37 2.19 -2.49 23.07
CA MET A 37 2.23 -1.27 22.27
C MET A 37 0.91 -0.47 22.32
N ARG A 38 -0.22 -1.13 22.49
CA ARG A 38 -1.53 -0.48 22.62
C ARG A 38 -1.68 0.26 23.94
N GLY A 39 -2.57 1.24 23.99
CA GLY A 39 -2.88 2.00 25.18
C GLY A 39 -3.77 3.20 24.88
N PRO A 40 -4.14 3.98 25.90
CA PRO A 40 -4.98 5.16 25.73
C PRO A 40 -4.36 6.18 24.77
N VAL A 41 -5.21 6.82 23.96
CA VAL A 41 -4.80 7.92 23.08
C VAL A 41 -4.19 9.04 23.93
N GLY A 42 -3.09 9.63 23.45
CA GLY A 42 -2.34 10.67 24.14
C GLY A 42 -1.32 10.15 25.16
N SER A 43 -1.33 8.85 25.48
CA SER A 43 -0.32 8.27 26.38
C SER A 43 1.01 8.04 25.67
N GLY A 44 2.12 8.25 26.40
CA GLY A 44 3.48 7.97 25.90
C GLY A 44 3.81 6.48 25.90
N ILE A 45 4.70 6.10 24.99
CA ILE A 45 5.33 4.78 24.95
C ILE A 45 6.80 4.95 24.55
N GLU A 46 7.69 4.29 25.26
CA GLU A 46 9.10 4.21 24.91
C GLU A 46 9.40 2.93 24.15
N LEU A 47 10.01 3.05 22.97
CA LEU A 47 10.41 1.92 22.13
C LEU A 47 11.93 1.90 22.02
N THR A 48 12.57 0.81 22.42
CA THR A 48 13.98 0.55 22.14
C THR A 48 14.09 -0.30 20.90
N VAL A 49 14.87 0.16 19.94
CA VAL A 49 14.93 -0.40 18.59
C VAL A 49 16.38 -0.74 18.20
N ARG A 50 16.58 -1.86 17.53
CA ARG A 50 17.81 -2.21 16.81
C ARG A 50 17.62 -1.94 15.33
N ARG A 51 18.53 -1.15 14.75
CA ARG A 51 18.55 -0.81 13.32
C ARG A 51 19.83 -1.33 12.68
N ARG A 52 19.70 -1.93 11.50
CA ARG A 52 20.86 -2.39 10.73
C ARG A 52 21.77 -1.21 10.41
N GLY A 53 23.07 -1.37 10.68
CA GLY A 53 24.07 -0.30 10.49
C GLY A 53 24.30 0.58 11.72
N GLU A 54 23.45 0.52 12.74
CA GLU A 54 23.64 1.24 14.01
C GLU A 54 24.32 0.36 15.05
N LYS A 55 25.40 0.87 15.67
CA LYS A 55 26.15 0.13 16.71
C LYS A 55 25.39 0.04 18.04
N LYS A 56 24.56 1.04 18.35
CA LYS A 56 23.78 1.12 19.59
C LYS A 56 22.30 0.98 19.32
N ALA A 57 21.55 0.52 20.32
CA ALA A 57 20.09 0.58 20.27
C ALA A 57 19.61 2.02 20.30
N LEU A 58 18.59 2.32 19.53
CA LEU A 58 17.94 3.63 19.46
C LEU A 58 16.71 3.63 20.37
N ILE A 59 16.45 4.75 21.03
CA ILE A 59 15.28 4.93 21.90
C ILE A 59 14.38 5.97 21.27
N PHE A 60 13.10 5.62 21.12
CA PHE A 60 12.07 6.49 20.55
C PHE A 60 10.92 6.65 21.56
N ASN A 61 10.57 7.90 21.87
CA ASN A 61 9.38 8.23 22.61
C ASN A 61 8.25 8.56 21.63
N VAL A 62 7.17 7.81 21.68
CA VAL A 62 6.03 7.92 20.78
C VAL A 62 4.78 8.22 21.59
N VAL A 63 3.97 9.18 21.15
CA VAL A 63 2.67 9.45 21.74
C VAL A 63 1.61 8.68 20.93
N ARG A 64 0.77 7.92 21.62
CA ARG A 64 -0.30 7.13 20.97
C ARG A 64 -1.38 8.04 20.43
N GLU A 65 -1.74 7.83 19.17
CA GLU A 65 -2.80 8.54 18.47
C GLU A 65 -3.74 7.54 17.79
N ILE A 66 -4.94 7.98 17.43
CA ILE A 66 -5.80 7.23 16.52
C ILE A 66 -5.16 7.29 15.14
N ILE A 67 -4.63 6.16 14.67
CA ILE A 67 -4.01 6.07 13.36
C ILE A 67 -5.11 5.95 12.32
N GLN A 68 -5.41 7.04 11.62
CA GLN A 68 -6.20 6.99 10.40
C GLN A 68 -5.29 6.54 9.26
N ILE A 69 -5.40 5.28 8.88
CA ILE A 69 -4.63 4.73 7.76
C ILE A 69 -5.18 5.35 6.46
N GLN A 70 -4.56 6.43 6.02
CA GLN A 70 -4.75 6.90 4.65
C GLN A 70 -3.92 5.99 3.74
N SER A 71 -4.58 4.99 3.14
CA SER A 71 -3.90 4.05 2.26
C SER A 71 -3.55 4.66 0.89
N VAL A 72 -4.13 5.79 0.55
CA VAL A 72 -3.94 6.48 -0.75
C VAL A 72 -3.45 7.90 -0.53
N LYS A 73 -2.31 8.22 -1.13
CA LYS A 73 -1.78 9.59 -1.30
C LYS A 73 -1.71 9.92 -2.78
N ALA A 74 -1.90 11.18 -3.14
CA ALA A 74 -1.77 11.62 -4.51
C ALA A 74 -1.20 13.03 -4.57
N ASP A 75 -0.29 13.22 -5.52
CA ASP A 75 0.40 14.49 -5.77
C ASP A 75 0.50 14.73 -7.28
N LEU A 76 0.58 15.98 -7.67
CA LEU A 76 0.94 16.39 -9.02
C LEU A 76 2.44 16.65 -9.06
N LEU A 77 3.18 15.80 -9.77
CA LEU A 77 4.61 15.97 -9.97
C LEU A 77 4.91 16.93 -11.14
N GLU A 78 6.19 17.32 -11.26
CA GLU A 78 6.67 18.06 -12.42
C GLU A 78 6.27 17.37 -13.74
N LYS A 79 6.17 18.14 -14.82
CA LYS A 79 5.73 17.68 -16.15
C LYS A 79 4.32 17.12 -16.19
N ASN A 80 3.46 17.53 -15.24
CA ASN A 80 2.06 17.15 -15.20
C ASN A 80 1.82 15.64 -15.05
N ILE A 81 2.58 14.97 -14.20
CA ILE A 81 2.43 13.57 -13.89
C ILE A 81 1.60 13.43 -12.61
N GLY A 82 0.45 12.77 -12.70
CA GLY A 82 -0.35 12.39 -11.54
C GLY A 82 0.32 11.21 -10.81
N TYR A 83 0.82 11.43 -9.61
CA TYR A 83 1.38 10.39 -8.76
C TYR A 83 0.36 9.92 -7.75
N ILE A 84 0.14 8.61 -7.68
CA ILE A 84 -0.78 7.97 -6.74
C ILE A 84 -0.03 6.85 -6.03
N ARG A 85 0.10 6.95 -4.71
CA ARG A 85 0.68 5.91 -3.87
C ARG A 85 -0.43 5.17 -3.13
N LEU A 86 -0.44 3.84 -3.26
CA LEU A 86 -1.31 2.95 -2.52
C LEU A 86 -0.45 2.08 -1.60
N THR A 87 -0.66 2.17 -0.27
CA THR A 87 0.14 1.44 0.72
C THR A 87 -0.50 0.14 1.21
N SER A 88 -1.81 -0.03 1.03
CA SER A 88 -2.54 -1.27 1.34
C SER A 88 -3.93 -1.27 0.69
N PHE A 89 -4.48 -2.46 0.45
CA PHE A 89 -5.81 -2.63 -0.13
C PHE A 89 -6.85 -2.85 0.98
N ASN A 90 -7.44 -1.77 1.49
CA ASN A 90 -8.53 -1.80 2.47
C ASN A 90 -9.88 -1.46 1.79
N GLU A 91 -10.99 -1.56 2.53
CA GLU A 91 -12.35 -1.37 2.02
C GLU A 91 -12.59 -0.05 1.29
N ASN A 92 -11.82 0.98 1.61
CA ASN A 92 -11.97 2.32 1.04
C ASN A 92 -10.94 2.65 -0.05
N SER A 93 -9.97 1.78 -0.32
CA SER A 93 -8.85 2.06 -1.23
C SER A 93 -9.31 2.45 -2.63
N GLY A 94 -10.25 1.72 -3.20
CA GLY A 94 -10.81 2.04 -4.51
C GLY A 94 -11.49 3.41 -4.56
N LYS A 95 -12.35 3.70 -3.57
CA LYS A 95 -13.01 5.01 -3.49
C LYS A 95 -12.01 6.17 -3.33
N GLN A 96 -10.95 5.94 -2.54
CA GLN A 96 -9.91 6.95 -2.34
C GLN A 96 -9.12 7.20 -3.61
N ILE A 97 -8.72 6.15 -4.35
CA ILE A 97 -8.03 6.28 -5.65
C ILE A 97 -8.90 7.04 -6.65
N GLU A 98 -10.16 6.63 -6.80
CA GLU A 98 -11.11 7.27 -7.71
C GLU A 98 -11.24 8.77 -7.42
N ARG A 99 -11.43 9.14 -6.14
CA ARG A 99 -11.49 10.54 -5.73
C ARG A 99 -10.20 11.28 -6.02
N LYS A 100 -9.03 10.65 -5.77
CA LYS A 100 -7.74 11.27 -6.04
C LYS A 100 -7.48 11.48 -7.53
N ILE A 101 -7.87 10.54 -8.38
CA ILE A 101 -7.83 10.72 -9.83
C ILE A 101 -8.72 11.90 -10.24
N GLN A 102 -9.97 11.96 -9.75
CA GLN A 102 -10.87 13.07 -10.03
C GLN A 102 -10.32 14.43 -9.57
N GLU A 103 -9.67 14.48 -8.40
CA GLU A 103 -9.00 15.70 -7.91
C GLU A 103 -7.88 16.13 -8.84
N LEU A 104 -7.03 15.19 -9.29
CA LEU A 104 -5.94 15.46 -10.22
C LEU A 104 -6.45 15.88 -11.62
N GLU A 105 -7.51 15.23 -12.13
CA GLU A 105 -8.10 15.54 -13.44
C GLU A 105 -8.76 16.92 -13.50
N LYS A 106 -9.18 17.48 -12.37
CA LYS A 106 -9.61 18.90 -12.30
C LYS A 106 -8.50 19.86 -12.74
N ASN A 107 -7.27 19.48 -12.50
CA ASN A 107 -6.12 20.14 -13.06
C ASN A 107 -5.88 19.61 -14.49
N LYS A 108 -6.46 20.25 -15.50
CA LYS A 108 -6.43 19.85 -16.92
C LYS A 108 -5.03 19.59 -17.51
N ALA A 109 -3.98 19.80 -16.72
CA ALA A 109 -2.60 19.60 -17.14
C ALA A 109 -2.11 18.13 -17.02
N VAL A 110 -2.80 17.24 -16.29
CA VAL A 110 -2.33 15.86 -16.12
C VAL A 110 -2.38 15.10 -17.43
N ASN A 111 -1.23 14.56 -17.85
CA ASN A 111 -1.09 13.84 -19.13
C ASN A 111 -0.62 12.39 -18.98
N SER A 112 -0.16 12.00 -17.79
CA SER A 112 0.30 10.65 -17.47
C SER A 112 0.19 10.37 -15.97
N TYR A 113 0.26 9.08 -15.59
CA TYR A 113 0.10 8.65 -14.21
C TYR A 113 1.18 7.67 -13.77
N ILE A 114 1.51 7.74 -12.48
CA ILE A 114 2.31 6.75 -11.77
C ILE A 114 1.44 6.18 -10.65
N LEU A 115 1.23 4.86 -10.65
CA LEU A 115 0.66 4.12 -9.54
C LEU A 115 1.78 3.42 -8.76
N ASP A 116 2.07 3.90 -7.57
CA ASP A 116 3.14 3.37 -6.72
C ASP A 116 2.58 2.32 -5.73
N LEU A 117 2.95 1.07 -5.97
CA LEU A 117 2.63 -0.10 -5.16
C LEU A 117 3.85 -0.62 -4.37
N ARG A 118 4.96 0.09 -4.33
CA ARG A 118 6.14 -0.33 -3.59
C ARG A 118 5.86 -0.43 -2.10
N ASN A 119 6.35 -1.50 -1.47
CA ASN A 119 6.11 -1.84 -0.06
C ASN A 119 4.61 -1.98 0.30
N ASN A 120 3.78 -2.34 -0.66
CA ASN A 120 2.37 -2.63 -0.45
C ASN A 120 2.16 -4.16 -0.39
N PRO A 121 1.94 -4.75 0.80
CA PRO A 121 1.82 -6.20 0.95
C PRO A 121 0.49 -6.76 0.44
N GLY A 122 -0.35 -5.91 -0.16
CA GLY A 122 -1.66 -6.30 -0.68
C GLY A 122 -2.81 -5.95 0.25
N GLY A 123 -3.77 -6.85 0.34
CA GLY A 123 -5.00 -6.72 1.12
C GLY A 123 -6.21 -7.33 0.39
N LEU A 124 -7.34 -6.63 0.39
CA LEU A 124 -8.62 -7.17 -0.10
C LEU A 124 -8.62 -7.41 -1.62
N LEU A 125 -8.90 -8.65 -2.02
CA LEU A 125 -9.07 -9.05 -3.43
C LEU A 125 -10.10 -8.19 -4.17
N SER A 126 -11.22 -7.86 -3.51
CA SER A 126 -12.27 -7.02 -4.10
C SER A 126 -11.75 -5.63 -4.48
N GLN A 127 -10.78 -5.10 -3.73
CA GLN A 127 -10.18 -3.80 -4.03
C GLN A 127 -9.13 -3.90 -5.14
N ALA A 128 -8.37 -5.01 -5.21
CA ALA A 128 -7.49 -5.26 -6.35
C ALA A 128 -8.27 -5.31 -7.66
N ILE A 129 -9.39 -6.06 -7.67
CA ILE A 129 -10.28 -6.14 -8.83
C ILE A 129 -10.82 -4.75 -9.20
N LYS A 130 -11.35 -4.01 -8.21
CA LYS A 130 -11.91 -2.67 -8.45
C LYS A 130 -10.86 -1.69 -8.98
N ILE A 131 -9.64 -1.71 -8.44
CA ILE A 131 -8.58 -0.80 -8.85
C ILE A 131 -8.02 -1.17 -10.22
N SER A 132 -7.91 -2.46 -10.55
CA SER A 132 -7.57 -2.89 -11.91
C SER A 132 -8.63 -2.46 -12.94
N ASP A 133 -9.90 -2.59 -12.56
CA ASP A 133 -11.05 -2.19 -13.39
C ASP A 133 -11.04 -0.70 -13.75
N PHE A 134 -10.52 0.16 -12.88
CA PHE A 134 -10.40 1.60 -13.17
C PHE A 134 -9.55 1.92 -14.41
N PHE A 135 -8.61 1.07 -14.74
CA PHE A 135 -7.64 1.32 -15.80
C PHE A 135 -7.82 0.41 -17.03
N LEU A 136 -8.80 -0.51 -17.02
CA LEU A 136 -9.04 -1.47 -18.07
C LEU A 136 -10.43 -1.27 -18.66
N ASP A 137 -10.57 -1.45 -19.96
CA ASP A 137 -11.86 -1.38 -20.66
C ASP A 137 -12.52 -2.76 -20.85
N ASN A 138 -11.74 -3.84 -20.77
CA ASN A 138 -12.18 -5.22 -20.93
C ASN A 138 -11.09 -6.22 -20.50
N GLY A 139 -11.43 -7.50 -20.54
CA GLY A 139 -10.51 -8.61 -20.30
C GLY A 139 -10.56 -9.15 -18.88
N GLU A 140 -9.92 -10.30 -18.67
CA GLU A 140 -9.85 -10.97 -17.37
C GLU A 140 -8.84 -10.22 -16.47
N ILE A 141 -9.28 -9.85 -15.28
CA ILE A 141 -8.42 -9.20 -14.27
C ILE A 141 -7.68 -10.28 -13.46
N VAL A 142 -8.45 -11.26 -12.96
CA VAL A 142 -7.93 -12.35 -12.13
C VAL A 142 -8.88 -13.53 -12.17
N SER A 143 -8.34 -14.73 -12.03
CA SER A 143 -9.13 -15.94 -11.82
C SER A 143 -8.61 -16.75 -10.63
N THR A 144 -9.52 -17.50 -10.01
CA THR A 144 -9.20 -18.50 -9.00
C THR A 144 -9.52 -19.89 -9.51
N LYS A 145 -8.63 -20.85 -9.25
CA LYS A 145 -8.85 -22.26 -9.51
C LYS A 145 -8.91 -23.01 -8.19
N SER A 146 -9.98 -23.75 -7.99
CA SER A 146 -10.18 -24.63 -6.84
C SER A 146 -10.07 -26.10 -7.25
N ARG A 147 -9.90 -26.97 -6.28
CA ARG A 147 -9.98 -28.42 -6.45
C ARG A 147 -11.35 -28.85 -7.02
N LYS A 148 -12.41 -28.14 -6.64
CA LYS A 148 -13.76 -28.28 -7.20
C LYS A 148 -13.94 -27.25 -8.31
N VAL A 149 -14.10 -27.69 -9.53
CA VAL A 149 -14.26 -26.83 -10.73
C VAL A 149 -15.41 -25.84 -10.57
N SER A 150 -16.51 -26.23 -9.89
CA SER A 150 -17.66 -25.37 -9.61
C SER A 150 -17.36 -24.16 -8.71
N GLU A 151 -16.21 -24.14 -8.03
CA GLU A 151 -15.76 -23.05 -7.18
C GLU A 151 -14.79 -22.09 -7.91
N ASN A 152 -14.46 -22.39 -9.17
CA ASN A 152 -13.64 -21.51 -9.98
C ASN A 152 -14.36 -20.18 -10.22
N ARG A 153 -13.65 -19.09 -10.07
CA ARG A 153 -14.18 -17.76 -10.30
C ARG A 153 -13.26 -16.97 -11.22
N LYS A 154 -13.88 -16.10 -12.02
CA LYS A 154 -13.20 -15.17 -12.91
C LYS A 154 -13.80 -13.79 -12.74
N TRP A 155 -12.96 -12.80 -12.76
CA TRP A 155 -13.36 -11.39 -12.72
C TRP A 155 -12.84 -10.68 -13.95
N PHE A 156 -13.72 -9.94 -14.59
CA PHE A 156 -13.44 -9.23 -15.83
C PHE A 156 -13.60 -7.73 -15.63
N ALA A 157 -12.81 -6.96 -16.37
CA ALA A 157 -12.93 -5.52 -16.40
C ALA A 157 -14.22 -5.10 -17.13
N LYS A 158 -14.76 -3.98 -16.69
CA LYS A 158 -15.89 -3.29 -17.31
C LYS A 158 -15.37 -2.09 -18.08
N LYS A 159 -16.08 -1.70 -19.13
CA LYS A 159 -15.72 -0.54 -19.93
C LYS A 159 -15.66 0.73 -19.10
N GLY A 160 -14.56 1.47 -19.18
CA GLY A 160 -14.43 2.78 -18.55
C GLY A 160 -13.08 3.05 -17.90
N ASP A 161 -12.01 3.19 -18.69
CA ASP A 161 -10.71 3.67 -18.20
C ASP A 161 -10.82 5.09 -17.64
N VAL A 162 -10.67 5.23 -16.31
CA VAL A 162 -10.88 6.51 -15.60
C VAL A 162 -9.84 7.59 -15.92
N ILE A 163 -8.72 7.22 -16.55
CA ILE A 163 -7.68 8.16 -17.00
C ILE A 163 -7.65 8.31 -18.53
N ASN A 164 -8.70 7.81 -19.22
CA ASN A 164 -8.92 7.99 -20.66
C ASN A 164 -7.72 7.59 -21.54
N GLY A 165 -7.09 6.46 -21.28
CA GLY A 165 -5.96 5.95 -22.06
C GLY A 165 -4.64 6.66 -21.83
N LYS A 166 -4.56 7.63 -20.91
CA LYS A 166 -3.28 8.30 -20.57
C LYS A 166 -2.23 7.28 -20.14
N THR A 167 -0.98 7.59 -20.40
CA THR A 167 0.15 6.73 -20.04
C THR A 167 0.12 6.41 -18.55
N LEU A 168 0.29 5.13 -18.21
CA LEU A 168 0.34 4.63 -16.84
C LEU A 168 1.62 3.83 -16.60
N VAL A 169 2.33 4.18 -15.53
CA VAL A 169 3.46 3.42 -15.00
C VAL A 169 3.09 2.88 -13.64
N VAL A 170 3.37 1.61 -13.39
CA VAL A 170 3.18 0.98 -12.07
C VAL A 170 4.54 0.70 -11.45
N LEU A 171 4.78 1.23 -10.25
CA LEU A 171 6.00 0.96 -9.49
C LEU A 171 5.79 -0.20 -8.54
N ILE A 172 6.69 -1.18 -8.57
CA ILE A 172 6.72 -2.35 -7.69
C ILE A 172 8.11 -2.57 -7.12
N ASN A 173 8.18 -3.30 -6.02
CA ASN A 173 9.42 -3.83 -5.45
C ASN A 173 9.14 -5.13 -4.68
N TYR A 174 10.17 -5.71 -4.07
CA TYR A 174 10.05 -6.95 -3.28
C TYR A 174 9.01 -6.88 -2.14
N GLY A 175 8.64 -5.70 -1.69
CA GLY A 175 7.57 -5.50 -0.70
C GLY A 175 6.17 -5.41 -1.30
N SER A 176 6.04 -5.53 -2.62
CA SER A 176 4.76 -5.61 -3.33
C SER A 176 4.31 -7.06 -3.38
N ALA A 177 3.13 -7.39 -2.82
CA ALA A 177 2.64 -8.75 -2.75
C ALA A 177 1.12 -8.87 -2.93
N SER A 178 0.62 -10.08 -3.23
CA SER A 178 -0.81 -10.42 -3.24
C SER A 178 -1.64 -9.48 -4.13
N ALA A 179 -2.54 -8.66 -3.56
CA ALA A 179 -3.40 -7.72 -4.30
C ALA A 179 -2.60 -6.74 -5.18
N SER A 180 -1.39 -6.35 -4.76
CA SER A 180 -0.49 -5.52 -5.57
C SER A 180 -0.04 -6.24 -6.83
N GLU A 181 0.23 -7.55 -6.74
CA GLU A 181 0.64 -8.37 -7.88
C GLU A 181 -0.53 -8.61 -8.84
N ILE A 182 -1.76 -8.73 -8.32
CA ILE A 182 -2.96 -8.82 -9.16
C ILE A 182 -3.11 -7.56 -10.00
N VAL A 183 -3.02 -6.38 -9.40
CA VAL A 183 -3.13 -5.10 -10.13
C VAL A 183 -1.99 -4.96 -11.14
N ALA A 184 -0.75 -5.17 -10.71
CA ALA A 184 0.43 -5.05 -11.57
C ALA A 184 0.36 -6.05 -12.74
N GLY A 185 0.03 -7.32 -12.47
CA GLY A 185 -0.10 -8.37 -13.47
C GLY A 185 -1.19 -8.09 -14.47
N ALA A 186 -2.41 -7.77 -14.01
CA ALA A 186 -3.52 -7.45 -14.90
C ALA A 186 -3.18 -6.28 -15.84
N LEU A 187 -2.65 -5.18 -15.30
CA LEU A 187 -2.31 -4.00 -16.10
C LEU A 187 -1.16 -4.27 -17.09
N LYS A 188 -0.20 -5.11 -16.71
CA LYS A 188 0.91 -5.54 -17.59
C LYS A 188 0.41 -6.44 -18.71
N ASP A 189 -0.36 -7.48 -18.38
CA ASP A 189 -0.80 -8.50 -19.34
C ASP A 189 -1.72 -7.91 -20.41
N HIS A 190 -2.56 -6.95 -20.01
CA HIS A 190 -3.36 -6.16 -20.95
C HIS A 190 -2.58 -5.03 -21.65
N LYS A 191 -1.27 -4.93 -21.44
CA LYS A 191 -0.41 -3.87 -22.03
C LYS A 191 -0.91 -2.44 -21.70
N ARG A 192 -1.66 -2.31 -20.59
CA ARG A 192 -2.21 -1.02 -20.16
C ARG A 192 -1.19 -0.16 -19.44
N ALA A 193 -0.24 -0.79 -18.75
CA ALA A 193 0.79 -0.09 -18.00
C ALA A 193 2.18 -0.69 -18.23
N VAL A 194 3.19 0.15 -18.03
CA VAL A 194 4.59 -0.28 -17.92
C VAL A 194 4.90 -0.50 -16.44
N LEU A 195 5.43 -1.69 -16.11
CA LEU A 195 5.95 -1.96 -14.78
C LEU A 195 7.40 -1.51 -14.67
N LEU A 196 7.72 -0.84 -13.58
CA LEU A 196 9.07 -0.35 -13.29
C LEU A 196 9.43 -0.64 -11.83
N GLY A 197 10.66 -1.10 -11.61
CA GLY A 197 11.20 -1.36 -10.28
C GLY A 197 11.87 -2.72 -10.16
N GLU A 198 11.68 -3.39 -9.05
CA GLU A 198 12.25 -4.70 -8.73
C GLU A 198 11.17 -5.80 -8.78
N ASN A 199 11.59 -7.06 -8.73
CA ASN A 199 10.66 -8.17 -8.64
C ASN A 199 9.79 -8.02 -7.37
N SER A 200 8.51 -8.40 -7.49
CA SER A 200 7.60 -8.53 -6.34
C SER A 200 7.99 -9.70 -5.43
N PHE A 201 7.29 -9.86 -4.35
CA PHE A 201 7.52 -10.90 -3.33
C PHE A 201 7.51 -12.33 -3.90
#